data_2d56eede258e08ecbde309d676c51134
#
_entry.id   2d56eede258e08ecbde309d676c51134
#
_cell.length_a   1.000
_cell.length_b   1.000
_cell.length_c   1.000
_cell.angle_alpha   90.00
_cell.angle_beta   90.00
_cell.angle_gamma   90.00
#
_symmetry.space_group_name_H-M   'P 1'
#
loop_
_entity.id
_entity.type
_entity.pdbx_description
1 polymer ?
#
loop_
_entity_poly.entity_id
_entity_poly.type
_entity_poly.pdbx_seq_one_letter_code
_entity_poly.pdbx_strand_id
1 'polypeptide(L)'
;MTKGEPPIHPIPRPLPQRAREGELIAWVNLSRWLGTALLYFVLTIMLILFMVPVYGAIVTAFKSQAEVSAGGYWTVPTRFAAENFERVMNPDDGNLGLYLQNSLLLTIPASLFSIALGTLAGYGLGKYNFKGDGMLFILIVAGMFLPPQIALIPVFRLMNDIGLYDTLWAVIIIHTAFGIPICTLVMRNFFQVVPNALREAALIDGANEYSIFFRIMLPLTLPALAVLATLQFTWIWNDFLWPFILTQRAESRTVMVGILNLTGQYTVDWGGQAAASLIGSLPTLFIFVFFQRYFIRGLTLGAVKG
;
A
#
# COMPACT_ATOMS: atom_id res chain seq x y z
N MET A 1 22.00 -18.76 86.47
CA MET A 1 21.88 -17.88 85.30
C MET A 1 21.36 -18.73 84.15
N THR A 2 20.04 -18.78 83.99
CA THR A 2 19.38 -19.49 82.87
C THR A 2 19.18 -18.51 81.73
N LYS A 3 19.83 -18.76 80.58
CA LYS A 3 19.66 -18.01 79.36
C LYS A 3 18.25 -18.29 78.76
N GLY A 4 17.39 -17.31 78.81
CA GLY A 4 16.08 -17.37 78.11
C GLY A 4 16.23 -17.56 76.60
N GLU A 5 15.54 -18.57 76.10
CA GLU A 5 15.40 -18.77 74.63
C GLU A 5 14.62 -17.60 74.01
N PRO A 6 15.01 -17.14 72.82
CA PRO A 6 14.30 -16.06 72.11
C PRO A 6 12.89 -16.54 71.72
N PRO A 7 11.89 -15.65 71.71
CA PRO A 7 10.52 -16.04 71.36
C PRO A 7 10.46 -16.47 69.87
N ILE A 8 9.96 -17.69 69.66
CA ILE A 8 9.68 -18.27 68.37
C ILE A 8 8.49 -17.51 67.76
N HIS A 9 8.74 -16.66 66.75
CA HIS A 9 7.65 -16.04 65.98
C HIS A 9 6.89 -17.14 65.25
N PRO A 10 5.56 -17.22 65.34
CA PRO A 10 4.79 -18.20 64.59
C PRO A 10 4.93 -17.99 63.11
N ILE A 11 5.36 -19.03 62.40
CA ILE A 11 5.42 -19.06 60.94
C ILE A 11 4.00 -18.81 60.40
N PRO A 12 3.77 -17.81 59.56
CA PRO A 12 2.45 -17.54 59.00
C PRO A 12 1.93 -18.79 58.28
N ARG A 13 0.72 -19.23 58.62
CA ARG A 13 0.08 -20.38 57.99
C ARG A 13 -0.07 -20.13 56.49
N PRO A 14 0.31 -21.08 55.62
CA PRO A 14 0.11 -20.92 54.18
C PRO A 14 -1.39 -20.76 53.87
N LEU A 15 -1.71 -19.81 53.00
CA LEU A 15 -3.08 -19.56 52.52
C LEU A 15 -3.69 -20.85 51.95
N PRO A 16 -5.01 -21.11 52.14
CA PRO A 16 -5.68 -22.26 51.54
C PRO A 16 -5.56 -22.20 50.02
N GLN A 17 -5.42 -23.36 49.36
CA GLN A 17 -5.15 -23.47 47.89
C GLN A 17 -6.10 -22.62 47.05
N ARG A 18 -7.41 -22.58 47.38
CA ARG A 18 -8.41 -21.74 46.69
C ARG A 18 -8.11 -20.25 46.77
N ALA A 19 -7.53 -19.75 47.84
CA ALA A 19 -7.16 -18.35 48.00
C ALA A 19 -5.93 -18.02 47.12
N ARG A 20 -4.95 -18.93 47.02
CA ARG A 20 -3.80 -18.78 46.10
C ARG A 20 -4.21 -18.80 44.62
N GLU A 21 -5.15 -19.66 44.25
CA GLU A 21 -5.69 -19.71 42.88
C GLU A 21 -6.44 -18.43 42.54
N GLY A 22 -7.24 -17.89 43.46
CA GLY A 22 -7.93 -16.61 43.26
C GLY A 22 -6.97 -15.41 43.08
N GLU A 23 -5.90 -15.36 43.89
CA GLU A 23 -4.86 -14.33 43.76
C GLU A 23 -4.10 -14.47 42.43
N LEU A 24 -3.73 -15.68 42.02
CA LEU A 24 -3.06 -15.92 40.72
C LEU A 24 -3.93 -15.49 39.54
N ILE A 25 -5.23 -15.82 39.58
CA ILE A 25 -6.18 -15.42 38.55
C ILE A 25 -6.31 -13.88 38.50
N ALA A 26 -6.38 -13.22 39.68
CA ALA A 26 -6.43 -11.77 39.77
C ALA A 26 -5.17 -11.11 39.21
N TRP A 27 -3.98 -11.62 39.51
CA TRP A 27 -2.71 -11.15 38.97
C TRP A 27 -2.61 -11.35 37.46
N VAL A 28 -3.03 -12.50 36.92
CA VAL A 28 -3.07 -12.76 35.46
C VAL A 28 -4.04 -11.81 34.78
N ASN A 29 -5.20 -11.58 35.32
CA ASN A 29 -6.17 -10.64 34.78
C ASN A 29 -5.65 -9.21 34.83
N LEU A 30 -5.07 -8.76 35.94
CA LEU A 30 -4.48 -7.44 36.10
C LEU A 30 -3.33 -7.21 35.11
N SER A 31 -2.43 -8.18 34.94
CA SER A 31 -1.33 -8.09 34.00
C SER A 31 -1.81 -8.01 32.55
N ARG A 32 -2.87 -8.76 32.20
CA ARG A 32 -3.52 -8.67 30.86
C ARG A 32 -4.16 -7.29 30.65
N TRP A 33 -4.87 -6.77 31.65
CA TRP A 33 -5.47 -5.43 31.58
C TRP A 33 -4.41 -4.35 31.42
N LEU A 34 -3.34 -4.38 32.19
CA LEU A 34 -2.22 -3.44 32.10
C LEU A 34 -1.52 -3.55 30.72
N GLY A 35 -1.27 -4.77 30.24
CA GLY A 35 -0.71 -4.98 28.91
C GLY A 35 -1.59 -4.44 27.80
N THR A 36 -2.91 -4.67 27.88
CA THR A 36 -3.88 -4.15 26.93
C THR A 36 -3.96 -2.61 26.99
N ALA A 37 -4.00 -2.04 28.21
CA ALA A 37 -4.02 -0.58 28.39
C ALA A 37 -2.75 0.08 27.83
N LEU A 38 -1.58 -0.51 28.09
CA LEU A 38 -0.31 -0.05 27.53
C LEU A 38 -0.30 -0.12 25.99
N LEU A 39 -0.80 -1.23 25.42
CA LEU A 39 -0.92 -1.39 23.97
C LEU A 39 -1.78 -0.28 23.36
N TYR A 40 -2.99 -0.06 23.90
CA TYR A 40 -3.86 1.01 23.40
C TYR A 40 -3.25 2.40 23.59
N PHE A 41 -2.56 2.64 24.69
CA PHE A 41 -1.86 3.90 24.94
C PHE A 41 -0.79 4.15 23.87
N VAL A 42 0.06 3.16 23.58
CA VAL A 42 1.09 3.26 22.54
C VAL A 42 0.46 3.45 21.18
N LEU A 43 -0.58 2.67 20.84
CA LEU A 43 -1.28 2.81 19.56
C LEU A 43 -1.92 4.19 19.39
N THR A 44 -2.49 4.76 20.47
CA THR A 44 -3.08 6.11 20.46
C THR A 44 -2.02 7.18 20.21
N ILE A 45 -0.87 7.08 20.89
CA ILE A 45 0.25 8.00 20.65
C ILE A 45 0.72 7.90 19.22
N MET A 46 0.92 6.68 18.70
CA MET A 46 1.31 6.47 17.30
C MET A 46 0.28 7.07 16.34
N LEU A 47 -1.02 6.83 16.58
CA LEU A 47 -2.09 7.42 15.77
C LEU A 47 -2.00 8.96 15.74
N ILE A 48 -1.84 9.59 16.90
CA ILE A 48 -1.70 11.05 17.00
C ILE A 48 -0.48 11.53 16.20
N LEU A 49 0.68 10.89 16.38
CA LEU A 49 1.90 11.24 15.66
C LEU A 49 1.74 11.13 14.13
N PHE A 50 1.10 10.05 13.65
CA PHE A 50 0.83 9.88 12.22
C PHE A 50 -0.23 10.86 11.68
N MET A 51 -1.13 11.34 12.53
CA MET A 51 -2.13 12.35 12.13
C MET A 51 -1.58 13.77 12.06
N VAL A 52 -0.45 14.07 12.71
CA VAL A 52 0.17 15.42 12.67
C VAL A 52 0.40 15.93 11.25
N PRO A 53 1.08 15.20 10.33
CA PRO A 53 1.27 15.68 8.97
C PRO A 53 -0.04 15.81 8.18
N VAL A 54 -1.01 14.92 8.41
CA VAL A 54 -2.34 14.99 7.78
C VAL A 54 -3.09 16.22 8.26
N TYR A 55 -3.06 16.51 9.56
CA TYR A 55 -3.61 17.73 10.13
C TYR A 55 -2.98 18.97 9.50
N GLY A 56 -1.63 19.01 9.41
CA GLY A 56 -0.89 20.10 8.77
C GLY A 56 -1.32 20.32 7.31
N ALA A 57 -1.46 19.25 6.54
CA ALA A 57 -1.94 19.34 5.15
C ALA A 57 -3.36 19.87 5.07
N ILE A 58 -4.29 19.37 5.90
CA ILE A 58 -5.68 19.84 5.93
C ILE A 58 -5.73 21.32 6.29
N VAL A 59 -5.07 21.72 7.37
CA VAL A 59 -5.08 23.11 7.83
C VAL A 59 -4.47 24.05 6.79
N THR A 60 -3.37 23.66 6.16
CA THR A 60 -2.69 24.45 5.11
C THR A 60 -3.55 24.58 3.86
N ALA A 61 -4.28 23.55 3.46
CA ALA A 61 -5.18 23.59 2.30
C ALA A 61 -6.29 24.65 2.41
N PHE A 62 -6.69 25.00 3.64
CA PHE A 62 -7.72 26.01 3.91
C PHE A 62 -7.15 27.37 4.32
N LYS A 63 -5.82 27.60 4.20
CA LYS A 63 -5.19 28.91 4.51
C LYS A 63 -4.92 29.71 3.26
N SER A 64 -4.98 31.03 3.42
CA SER A 64 -4.45 31.93 2.42
C SER A 64 -2.91 31.86 2.37
N GLN A 65 -2.32 32.20 1.22
CA GLN A 65 -0.86 32.25 1.05
C GLN A 65 -0.20 33.19 2.07
N ALA A 66 -0.86 34.30 2.44
CA ALA A 66 -0.36 35.25 3.42
C ALA A 66 -0.26 34.64 4.82
N GLU A 67 -1.27 33.86 5.25
CA GLU A 67 -1.24 33.17 6.55
C GLU A 67 -0.14 32.10 6.61
N VAL A 68 0.06 31.36 5.53
CA VAL A 68 1.11 30.35 5.45
C VAL A 68 2.50 31.01 5.48
N SER A 69 2.69 32.10 4.73
CA SER A 69 3.95 32.85 4.67
C SER A 69 4.30 33.53 6.01
N ALA A 70 3.29 33.86 6.83
CA ALA A 70 3.50 34.38 8.18
C ALA A 70 3.96 33.33 9.21
N GLY A 71 4.21 32.08 8.80
CA GLY A 71 4.71 31.00 9.65
C GLY A 71 3.64 30.22 10.41
N GLY A 72 2.38 30.40 10.07
CA GLY A 72 1.23 29.78 10.74
C GLY A 72 0.92 28.35 10.30
N TYR A 73 1.91 27.46 10.08
CA TYR A 73 1.68 26.11 9.52
C TYR A 73 0.72 25.24 10.36
N TRP A 74 0.75 25.36 11.67
CA TRP A 74 0.01 24.50 12.60
C TRP A 74 -1.23 25.17 13.23
N THR A 75 -1.41 26.47 13.02
CA THR A 75 -2.57 27.21 13.55
C THR A 75 -3.81 26.90 12.73
N VAL A 76 -4.99 26.98 13.35
CA VAL A 76 -6.26 26.91 12.61
C VAL A 76 -6.36 28.13 11.69
N PRO A 77 -6.87 28.00 10.45
CA PRO A 77 -7.05 29.13 9.54
C PRO A 77 -7.99 30.18 10.16
N THR A 78 -7.63 31.46 10.03
CA THR A 78 -8.48 32.58 10.47
C THR A 78 -9.68 32.77 9.53
N ARG A 79 -9.48 32.41 8.25
CA ARG A 79 -10.52 32.34 7.21
C ARG A 79 -10.34 31.06 6.43
N PHE A 80 -11.44 30.33 6.19
CA PHE A 80 -11.40 29.14 5.33
C PHE A 80 -11.24 29.55 3.86
N ALA A 81 -10.05 29.34 3.32
CA ALA A 81 -9.69 29.64 1.93
C ALA A 81 -10.08 28.46 1.02
N ALA A 82 -11.39 28.28 0.75
CA ALA A 82 -11.87 27.26 -0.19
C ALA A 82 -11.40 27.54 -1.63
N GLU A 83 -11.04 28.77 -1.94
CA GLU A 83 -10.47 29.20 -3.22
C GLU A 83 -9.21 28.42 -3.64
N ASN A 84 -8.46 27.83 -2.72
CA ASN A 84 -7.33 26.96 -3.06
C ASN A 84 -7.78 25.72 -3.85
N PHE A 85 -8.91 25.13 -3.45
CA PHE A 85 -9.48 23.96 -4.14
C PHE A 85 -10.04 24.33 -5.51
N GLU A 86 -10.71 25.47 -5.62
CA GLU A 86 -11.25 25.97 -6.88
C GLU A 86 -10.11 26.25 -7.87
N ARG A 87 -9.06 26.94 -7.41
CA ARG A 87 -7.93 27.33 -8.22
C ARG A 87 -7.16 26.11 -8.77
N VAL A 88 -6.87 25.11 -7.94
CA VAL A 88 -6.14 23.92 -8.39
C VAL A 88 -6.95 23.06 -9.36
N MET A 89 -8.28 23.13 -9.29
CA MET A 89 -9.17 22.43 -10.23
C MET A 89 -9.42 23.21 -11.52
N ASN A 90 -9.16 24.53 -11.51
CA ASN A 90 -9.37 25.36 -12.69
C ASN A 90 -8.42 24.96 -13.82
N PRO A 91 -8.94 24.71 -15.06
CA PRO A 91 -8.13 24.35 -16.23
C PRO A 91 -7.07 25.41 -16.59
N ASP A 92 -7.33 26.69 -16.35
CA ASP A 92 -6.43 27.79 -16.70
C ASP A 92 -5.30 28.00 -15.67
N ASP A 93 -5.42 27.39 -14.47
CA ASP A 93 -4.47 27.54 -13.37
C ASP A 93 -3.79 26.22 -13.02
N GLY A 94 -4.46 25.39 -12.24
CA GLY A 94 -3.90 24.15 -11.69
C GLY A 94 -4.12 22.93 -12.56
N ASN A 95 -5.24 22.89 -13.28
CA ASN A 95 -5.68 21.81 -14.18
C ASN A 95 -5.64 20.39 -13.56
N LEU A 96 -5.81 20.31 -12.24
CA LEU A 96 -5.72 19.06 -11.48
C LEU A 96 -6.73 18.01 -11.96
N GLY A 97 -7.90 18.46 -12.47
CA GLY A 97 -8.92 17.57 -13.01
C GLY A 97 -8.42 16.71 -14.17
N LEU A 98 -7.70 17.32 -15.11
CA LEU A 98 -7.05 16.60 -16.21
C LEU A 98 -5.97 15.64 -15.69
N TYR A 99 -5.14 16.09 -14.75
CA TYR A 99 -4.07 15.26 -14.20
C TYR A 99 -4.60 14.04 -13.41
N LEU A 100 -5.74 14.19 -12.72
CA LEU A 100 -6.44 13.08 -12.08
C LEU A 100 -6.96 12.08 -13.11
N GLN A 101 -7.56 12.55 -14.21
CA GLN A 101 -7.99 11.68 -15.30
C GLN A 101 -6.81 10.93 -15.91
N ASN A 102 -5.71 11.62 -16.20
CA ASN A 102 -4.50 11.00 -16.73
C ASN A 102 -3.93 9.94 -15.79
N SER A 103 -3.88 10.25 -14.49
CA SER A 103 -3.45 9.28 -13.47
C SER A 103 -4.35 8.04 -13.41
N LEU A 104 -5.68 8.19 -13.55
CA LEU A 104 -6.60 7.05 -13.61
C LEU A 104 -6.40 6.24 -14.90
N LEU A 105 -6.31 6.93 -16.06
CA LEU A 105 -6.08 6.31 -17.36
C LEU A 105 -4.72 5.62 -17.47
N LEU A 106 -3.77 5.99 -16.65
CA LEU A 106 -2.47 5.35 -16.51
C LEU A 106 -2.53 4.19 -15.51
N THR A 107 -2.99 4.46 -14.28
CA THR A 107 -2.88 3.54 -13.15
C THR A 107 -3.74 2.29 -13.33
N ILE A 108 -4.96 2.45 -13.84
CA ILE A 108 -5.88 1.31 -14.02
C ILE A 108 -5.35 0.31 -15.04
N PRO A 109 -5.01 0.70 -16.30
CA PRO A 109 -4.47 -0.25 -17.26
C PRO A 109 -3.13 -0.85 -16.83
N ALA A 110 -2.20 -0.05 -16.30
CA ALA A 110 -0.90 -0.54 -15.87
C ALA A 110 -1.01 -1.57 -14.73
N SER A 111 -1.91 -1.33 -13.76
CA SER A 111 -2.21 -2.29 -12.70
C SER A 111 -2.84 -3.57 -13.26
N LEU A 112 -3.82 -3.46 -14.15
CA LEU A 112 -4.50 -4.61 -14.74
C LEU A 112 -3.53 -5.45 -15.57
N PHE A 113 -2.70 -4.84 -16.40
CA PHE A 113 -1.74 -5.57 -17.23
C PHE A 113 -0.66 -6.25 -16.39
N SER A 114 -0.08 -5.58 -15.40
CA SER A 114 0.93 -6.19 -14.53
C SER A 114 0.35 -7.35 -13.72
N ILE A 115 -0.86 -7.22 -13.18
CA ILE A 115 -1.54 -8.28 -12.44
C ILE A 115 -1.91 -9.43 -13.38
N ALA A 116 -2.47 -9.16 -14.55
CA ALA A 116 -2.87 -10.20 -15.49
C ALA A 116 -1.67 -11.02 -15.97
N LEU A 117 -0.60 -10.34 -16.44
CA LEU A 117 0.61 -11.01 -16.91
C LEU A 117 1.33 -11.74 -15.77
N GLY A 118 1.46 -11.12 -14.60
CA GLY A 118 2.05 -11.75 -13.43
C GLY A 118 1.23 -12.93 -12.92
N THR A 119 -0.11 -12.87 -13.01
CA THR A 119 -0.99 -13.99 -12.63
C THR A 119 -0.81 -15.18 -13.58
N LEU A 120 -0.77 -14.93 -14.88
CA LEU A 120 -0.51 -15.98 -15.89
C LEU A 120 0.86 -16.62 -15.69
N ALA A 121 1.91 -15.81 -15.51
CA ALA A 121 3.24 -16.30 -15.21
C ALA A 121 3.30 -17.09 -13.88
N GLY A 122 2.65 -16.54 -12.84
CA GLY A 122 2.54 -17.20 -11.54
C GLY A 122 1.79 -18.52 -11.59
N TYR A 123 0.73 -18.64 -12.40
CA TYR A 123 0.02 -19.89 -12.62
C TYR A 123 0.90 -20.90 -13.34
N GLY A 124 1.55 -20.52 -14.44
CA GLY A 124 2.47 -21.38 -15.17
C GLY A 124 3.60 -21.92 -14.29
N LEU A 125 4.26 -21.04 -13.53
CA LEU A 125 5.37 -21.37 -12.64
C LEU A 125 4.95 -22.04 -11.32
N GLY A 126 3.69 -21.96 -10.95
CA GLY A 126 3.14 -22.53 -9.71
C GLY A 126 2.50 -23.90 -9.88
N LYS A 127 1.99 -24.22 -11.08
CA LYS A 127 1.20 -25.43 -11.36
C LYS A 127 1.84 -26.38 -12.35
N TYR A 128 2.81 -25.94 -13.12
CA TYR A 128 3.50 -26.79 -14.09
C TYR A 128 4.97 -26.94 -13.72
N ASN A 129 5.47 -28.17 -13.87
CA ASN A 129 6.90 -28.48 -13.72
C ASN A 129 7.49 -28.67 -15.12
N PHE A 130 8.41 -27.82 -15.51
CA PHE A 130 9.12 -27.91 -16.79
C PHE A 130 10.61 -27.60 -16.60
N LYS A 131 11.45 -28.00 -17.56
CA LYS A 131 12.88 -27.73 -17.47
C LYS A 131 13.16 -26.24 -17.48
N GLY A 132 13.79 -25.73 -16.40
CA GLY A 132 14.19 -24.32 -16.29
C GLY A 132 13.15 -23.43 -15.60
N ASP A 133 12.03 -23.95 -15.09
CA ASP A 133 10.99 -23.20 -14.37
C ASP A 133 11.56 -22.40 -13.19
N GLY A 134 12.43 -23.02 -12.39
CA GLY A 134 13.11 -22.36 -11.27
C GLY A 134 14.03 -21.23 -11.72
N MET A 135 14.80 -21.42 -12.82
CA MET A 135 15.67 -20.38 -13.36
C MET A 135 14.84 -19.22 -13.94
N LEU A 136 13.78 -19.52 -14.68
CA LEU A 136 12.87 -18.50 -15.23
C LEU A 136 12.23 -17.68 -14.11
N PHE A 137 11.79 -18.35 -13.05
CA PHE A 137 11.24 -17.66 -11.87
C PHE A 137 12.26 -16.72 -11.24
N ILE A 138 13.49 -17.18 -11.02
CA ILE A 138 14.58 -16.35 -10.46
C ILE A 138 14.85 -15.15 -11.37
N LEU A 139 14.91 -15.34 -12.68
CA LEU A 139 15.15 -14.24 -13.63
C LEU A 139 14.03 -13.19 -13.60
N ILE A 140 12.77 -13.63 -13.53
CA ILE A 140 11.63 -12.69 -13.41
C ILE A 140 11.73 -11.91 -12.10
N VAL A 141 11.92 -12.61 -10.98
CA VAL A 141 11.97 -11.98 -9.65
C VAL A 141 13.20 -11.11 -9.46
N ALA A 142 14.31 -11.44 -10.10
CA ALA A 142 15.54 -10.63 -10.09
C ALA A 142 15.29 -9.21 -10.62
N GLY A 143 14.30 -9.03 -11.51
CA GLY A 143 13.88 -7.71 -11.97
C GLY A 143 13.43 -6.75 -10.86
N MET A 144 12.97 -7.26 -9.71
CA MET A 144 12.59 -6.42 -8.55
C MET A 144 13.78 -5.73 -7.89
N PHE A 145 14.99 -6.27 -8.05
CA PHE A 145 16.19 -5.73 -7.44
C PHE A 145 16.89 -4.68 -8.31
N LEU A 146 16.40 -4.45 -9.53
CA LEU A 146 16.91 -3.41 -10.40
C LEU A 146 16.38 -2.05 -9.90
N PRO A 147 17.25 -1.13 -9.45
CA PRO A 147 16.82 0.22 -9.11
C PRO A 147 16.25 0.90 -10.35
N PRO A 148 15.03 1.45 -10.31
CA PRO A 148 14.43 2.15 -11.45
C PRO A 148 15.34 3.24 -12.03
N GLN A 149 16.15 3.88 -11.19
CA GLN A 149 17.06 4.97 -11.58
C GLN A 149 18.12 4.54 -12.58
N ILE A 150 18.58 3.28 -12.56
CA ILE A 150 19.56 2.76 -13.53
C ILE A 150 18.92 2.65 -14.92
N ALA A 151 17.61 2.36 -14.98
CA ALA A 151 16.90 2.18 -16.22
C ALA A 151 16.41 3.50 -16.87
N LEU A 152 16.53 4.66 -16.20
CA LEU A 152 15.96 5.92 -16.67
C LEU A 152 16.42 6.30 -18.07
N ILE A 153 17.73 6.35 -18.30
CA ILE A 153 18.28 6.75 -19.60
C ILE A 153 17.95 5.75 -20.71
N PRO A 154 18.17 4.42 -20.53
CA PRO A 154 17.82 3.45 -21.56
C PRO A 154 16.32 3.41 -21.85
N VAL A 155 15.47 3.53 -20.84
CA VAL A 155 14.00 3.56 -21.03
C VAL A 155 13.56 4.83 -21.76
N PHE A 156 14.08 6.00 -21.36
CA PHE A 156 13.79 7.25 -22.06
C PHE A 156 14.13 7.16 -23.55
N ARG A 157 15.33 6.66 -23.88
CA ARG A 157 15.74 6.46 -25.27
C ARG A 157 14.81 5.49 -26.00
N LEU A 158 14.53 4.34 -25.40
CA LEU A 158 13.64 3.35 -25.99
C LEU A 158 12.26 3.95 -26.30
N MET A 159 11.65 4.68 -25.34
CA MET A 159 10.33 5.29 -25.53
C MET A 159 10.35 6.36 -26.63
N ASN A 160 11.45 7.11 -26.74
CA ASN A 160 11.65 8.08 -27.81
C ASN A 160 11.81 7.39 -29.18
N ASP A 161 12.63 6.35 -29.27
CA ASP A 161 12.93 5.63 -30.52
C ASP A 161 11.69 4.93 -31.10
N ILE A 162 10.80 4.41 -30.22
CA ILE A 162 9.54 3.77 -30.65
C ILE A 162 8.37 4.76 -30.77
N GLY A 163 8.61 6.08 -30.56
CA GLY A 163 7.60 7.13 -30.74
C GLY A 163 6.52 7.17 -29.64
N LEU A 164 6.76 6.60 -28.46
CA LEU A 164 5.83 6.62 -27.33
C LEU A 164 6.17 7.69 -26.28
N TYR A 165 7.32 8.39 -26.42
CA TYR A 165 7.68 9.48 -25.52
C TYR A 165 6.56 10.53 -25.47
N ASP A 166 6.34 11.10 -24.29
CA ASP A 166 5.31 12.09 -23.98
C ASP A 166 3.88 11.59 -24.20
N THR A 167 3.67 10.30 -23.93
CA THR A 167 2.34 9.67 -23.90
C THR A 167 2.15 8.87 -22.61
N LEU A 168 0.90 8.69 -22.19
CA LEU A 168 0.58 7.82 -21.05
C LEU A 168 0.99 6.36 -21.30
N TRP A 169 1.02 5.92 -22.57
CA TRP A 169 1.42 4.55 -22.92
C TRP A 169 2.86 4.23 -22.55
N ALA A 170 3.79 5.21 -22.68
CA ALA A 170 5.16 5.02 -22.22
C ALA A 170 5.21 4.62 -20.74
N VAL A 171 4.46 5.33 -19.90
CA VAL A 171 4.42 5.09 -18.46
C VAL A 171 3.65 3.80 -18.13
N ILE A 172 2.55 3.50 -18.85
CA ILE A 172 1.78 2.25 -18.69
C ILE A 172 2.66 1.03 -18.93
N ILE A 173 3.43 1.02 -20.03
CA ILE A 173 4.31 -0.10 -20.39
C ILE A 173 5.37 -0.31 -19.32
N ILE A 174 6.00 0.76 -18.84
CA ILE A 174 7.05 0.68 -17.84
C ILE A 174 6.51 0.15 -16.52
N HIS A 175 5.39 0.70 -16.02
CA HIS A 175 4.78 0.20 -14.79
C HIS A 175 4.30 -1.23 -14.92
N THR A 176 3.78 -1.62 -16.09
CA THR A 176 3.43 -3.02 -16.37
C THR A 176 4.66 -3.91 -16.24
N ALA A 177 5.77 -3.55 -16.87
CA ALA A 177 7.00 -4.33 -16.85
C ALA A 177 7.58 -4.47 -15.44
N PHE A 178 7.67 -3.37 -14.68
CA PHE A 178 8.15 -3.38 -13.30
C PHE A 178 7.19 -4.05 -12.31
N GLY A 179 5.89 -4.11 -12.63
CA GLY A 179 4.87 -4.77 -11.79
C GLY A 179 4.82 -6.29 -11.95
N ILE A 180 5.19 -6.82 -13.12
CA ILE A 180 5.14 -8.27 -13.40
C ILE A 180 5.90 -9.11 -12.36
N PRO A 181 7.13 -8.79 -11.95
CA PRO A 181 7.90 -9.62 -11.02
C PRO A 181 7.18 -9.85 -9.68
N ILE A 182 6.72 -8.80 -9.04
CA ILE A 182 6.02 -8.92 -7.75
C ILE A 182 4.67 -9.64 -7.90
N CYS A 183 3.92 -9.37 -8.98
CA CYS A 183 2.68 -10.07 -9.26
C CYS A 183 2.93 -11.56 -9.50
N THR A 184 3.98 -11.93 -10.24
CA THR A 184 4.38 -13.31 -10.47
C THR A 184 4.77 -14.01 -9.17
N LEU A 185 5.58 -13.36 -8.33
CA LEU A 185 6.02 -13.91 -7.04
C LEU A 185 4.83 -14.22 -6.13
N VAL A 186 3.93 -13.26 -5.96
CA VAL A 186 2.76 -13.41 -5.08
C VAL A 186 1.82 -14.48 -5.63
N MET A 187 1.48 -14.42 -6.93
CA MET A 187 0.52 -15.35 -7.53
C MET A 187 1.08 -16.79 -7.59
N ARG A 188 2.37 -16.96 -7.89
CA ARG A 188 3.00 -18.28 -7.83
C ARG A 188 2.86 -18.91 -6.44
N ASN A 189 3.16 -18.15 -5.39
CA ASN A 189 3.05 -18.64 -4.01
C ASN A 189 1.59 -19.02 -3.65
N PHE A 190 0.63 -18.23 -4.08
CA PHE A 190 -0.79 -18.55 -3.87
C PHE A 190 -1.23 -19.78 -4.66
N PHE A 191 -0.86 -19.91 -5.93
CA PHE A 191 -1.19 -21.09 -6.71
C PHE A 191 -0.54 -22.37 -6.16
N GLN A 192 0.67 -22.31 -5.61
CA GLN A 192 1.32 -23.47 -5.00
C GLN A 192 0.56 -24.01 -3.78
N VAL A 193 -0.14 -23.18 -3.03
CA VAL A 193 -0.93 -23.59 -1.86
C VAL A 193 -2.25 -24.27 -2.28
N VAL A 194 -2.79 -23.96 -3.47
CA VAL A 194 -4.01 -24.59 -3.98
C VAL A 194 -3.71 -26.08 -4.31
N PRO A 195 -4.48 -27.06 -3.78
CA PRO A 195 -4.23 -28.49 -4.05
C PRO A 195 -4.30 -28.84 -5.54
N ASN A 196 -3.34 -29.61 -6.04
CA ASN A 196 -3.34 -30.07 -7.44
C ASN A 196 -4.53 -31.01 -7.74
N ALA A 197 -5.04 -31.72 -6.73
CA ALA A 197 -6.21 -32.58 -6.87
C ALA A 197 -7.44 -31.86 -7.47
N LEU A 198 -7.59 -30.54 -7.22
CA LEU A 198 -8.68 -29.76 -7.83
C LEU A 198 -8.53 -29.64 -9.34
N ARG A 199 -7.30 -29.43 -9.81
CA ARG A 199 -6.99 -29.37 -11.25
C ARG A 199 -7.12 -30.75 -11.89
N GLU A 200 -6.63 -31.79 -11.25
CA GLU A 200 -6.68 -33.17 -11.73
C GLU A 200 -8.14 -33.68 -11.83
N ALA A 201 -8.98 -33.43 -10.83
CA ALA A 201 -10.40 -33.74 -10.87
C ALA A 201 -11.11 -33.05 -12.05
N ALA A 202 -10.85 -31.75 -12.25
CA ALA A 202 -11.43 -31.01 -13.35
C ALA A 202 -10.99 -31.52 -14.74
N LEU A 203 -9.74 -32.00 -14.86
CA LEU A 203 -9.25 -32.64 -16.09
C LEU A 203 -9.98 -33.97 -16.35
N ILE A 204 -10.23 -34.77 -15.31
CA ILE A 204 -11.00 -36.03 -15.41
C ILE A 204 -12.44 -35.73 -15.85
N ASP A 205 -13.03 -34.62 -15.37
CA ASP A 205 -14.36 -34.15 -15.78
C ASP A 205 -14.37 -33.53 -17.20
N GLY A 206 -13.24 -33.56 -17.93
CA GLY A 206 -13.13 -33.09 -19.31
C GLY A 206 -12.95 -31.58 -19.46
N ALA A 207 -12.68 -30.83 -18.38
CA ALA A 207 -12.39 -29.40 -18.47
C ALA A 207 -11.01 -29.16 -19.14
N ASN A 208 -10.96 -28.18 -20.03
CA ASN A 208 -9.69 -27.71 -20.59
C ASN A 208 -8.97 -26.74 -19.65
N GLU A 209 -7.68 -26.51 -19.85
CA GLU A 209 -6.84 -25.65 -19.00
C GLU A 209 -7.34 -24.21 -18.87
N TYR A 210 -7.94 -23.63 -19.92
CA TYR A 210 -8.54 -22.29 -19.86
C TYR A 210 -9.73 -22.26 -18.88
N SER A 211 -10.57 -23.29 -18.95
CA SER A 211 -11.73 -23.42 -18.05
C SER A 211 -11.27 -23.63 -16.60
N ILE A 212 -10.26 -24.45 -16.39
CA ILE A 212 -9.65 -24.68 -15.07
C ILE A 212 -9.07 -23.37 -14.52
N PHE A 213 -8.28 -22.64 -15.32
CA PHE A 213 -7.70 -21.38 -14.90
C PHE A 213 -8.77 -20.35 -14.52
N PHE A 214 -9.71 -20.04 -15.44
CA PHE A 214 -10.66 -18.94 -15.21
C PHE A 214 -11.80 -19.29 -14.26
N ARG A 215 -12.24 -20.55 -14.21
CA ARG A 215 -13.41 -20.95 -13.42
C ARG A 215 -13.09 -21.57 -12.07
N ILE A 216 -11.88 -22.10 -11.89
CA ILE A 216 -11.48 -22.76 -10.65
C ILE A 216 -10.33 -22.03 -9.99
N MET A 217 -9.17 -21.92 -10.66
CA MET A 217 -7.94 -21.45 -10.05
C MET A 217 -7.97 -19.94 -9.75
N LEU A 218 -8.36 -19.13 -10.72
CA LEU A 218 -8.42 -17.67 -10.56
C LEU A 218 -9.39 -17.20 -9.46
N PRO A 219 -10.64 -17.73 -9.36
CA PRO A 219 -11.54 -17.38 -8.26
C PRO A 219 -11.01 -17.72 -6.88
N LEU A 220 -10.28 -18.83 -6.73
CA LEU A 220 -9.65 -19.21 -5.45
C LEU A 220 -8.55 -18.24 -5.01
N THR A 221 -7.95 -17.53 -5.96
CA THR A 221 -6.88 -16.54 -5.69
C THR A 221 -7.38 -15.10 -5.60
N LEU A 222 -8.68 -14.86 -5.63
CA LEU A 222 -9.28 -13.50 -5.50
C LEU A 222 -8.74 -12.70 -4.31
N PRO A 223 -8.50 -13.28 -3.12
CA PRO A 223 -7.89 -12.52 -2.04
C PRO A 223 -6.48 -11.99 -2.38
N ALA A 224 -5.67 -12.79 -3.06
CA ALA A 224 -4.33 -12.36 -3.49
C ALA A 224 -4.41 -11.28 -4.59
N LEU A 225 -5.33 -11.44 -5.53
CA LEU A 225 -5.57 -10.43 -6.58
C LEU A 225 -6.01 -9.10 -5.99
N ALA A 226 -6.86 -9.10 -4.95
CA ALA A 226 -7.28 -7.88 -4.28
C ALA A 226 -6.11 -7.17 -3.57
N VAL A 227 -5.22 -7.93 -2.94
CA VAL A 227 -3.97 -7.39 -2.35
C VAL A 227 -3.09 -6.79 -3.44
N LEU A 228 -2.85 -7.51 -4.54
CA LEU A 228 -2.06 -7.01 -5.66
C LEU A 228 -2.68 -5.78 -6.32
N ALA A 229 -4.00 -5.75 -6.48
CA ALA A 229 -4.71 -4.59 -7.02
C ALA A 229 -4.46 -3.34 -6.16
N THR A 230 -4.53 -3.47 -4.84
CA THR A 230 -4.25 -2.36 -3.94
C THR A 230 -2.79 -1.91 -3.99
N LEU A 231 -1.86 -2.86 -3.97
CA LEU A 231 -0.42 -2.56 -4.00
C LEU A 231 -0.02 -1.89 -5.31
N GLN A 232 -0.42 -2.47 -6.46
CA GLN A 232 -0.10 -1.94 -7.78
C GLN A 232 -0.75 -0.57 -8.01
N PHE A 233 -2.04 -0.44 -7.68
CA PHE A 233 -2.72 0.86 -7.78
C PHE A 233 -2.00 1.91 -6.95
N THR A 234 -1.73 1.63 -5.68
CA THR A 234 -1.07 2.58 -4.77
C THR A 234 0.33 2.94 -5.25
N TRP A 235 1.10 1.99 -5.71
CA TRP A 235 2.45 2.21 -6.22
C TRP A 235 2.44 3.08 -7.47
N ILE A 236 1.65 2.71 -8.47
CA ILE A 236 1.60 3.42 -9.76
C ILE A 236 0.99 4.81 -9.59
N TRP A 237 -0.08 4.93 -8.80
CA TRP A 237 -0.73 6.21 -8.53
C TRP A 237 0.20 7.24 -7.90
N ASN A 238 1.03 6.80 -6.94
CA ASN A 238 1.95 7.67 -6.22
C ASN A 238 3.30 7.82 -6.91
N ASP A 239 3.51 7.20 -8.07
CA ASP A 239 4.77 7.37 -8.78
C ASP A 239 4.88 8.77 -9.39
N PHE A 240 6.01 9.38 -9.08
CA PHE A 240 6.41 10.67 -9.63
C PHE A 240 7.47 10.51 -10.72
N LEU A 241 8.39 9.54 -10.55
CA LEU A 241 9.63 9.48 -11.29
C LEU A 241 9.43 9.22 -12.78
N TRP A 242 8.70 8.15 -13.12
CA TRP A 242 8.47 7.79 -14.53
C TRP A 242 7.59 8.80 -15.26
N PRO A 243 6.45 9.25 -14.69
CA PRO A 243 5.68 10.32 -15.33
C PRO A 243 6.48 11.61 -15.51
N PHE A 244 7.28 12.02 -14.52
CA PHE A 244 8.09 13.25 -14.61
C PHE A 244 9.09 13.22 -15.77
N ILE A 245 9.66 12.04 -16.07
CA ILE A 245 10.65 11.87 -17.14
C ILE A 245 9.99 11.64 -18.50
N LEU A 246 8.89 10.88 -18.54
CA LEU A 246 8.29 10.40 -19.77
C LEU A 246 7.09 11.23 -20.25
N THR A 247 6.59 12.20 -19.46
CA THR A 247 5.48 13.08 -19.85
C THR A 247 5.84 14.54 -19.60
N GLN A 248 5.78 15.36 -20.65
CA GLN A 248 6.16 16.79 -20.59
C GLN A 248 4.97 17.72 -20.80
N ARG A 249 4.10 17.39 -21.77
CA ARG A 249 2.92 18.20 -22.10
C ARG A 249 1.87 18.11 -20.98
N ALA A 250 1.09 19.18 -20.81
CA ALA A 250 0.01 19.21 -19.82
C ALA A 250 -1.00 18.07 -20.04
N GLU A 251 -1.27 17.71 -21.29
CA GLU A 251 -2.23 16.68 -21.70
C GLU A 251 -1.82 15.26 -21.27
N SER A 252 -0.53 15.02 -21.04
CA SER A 252 0.00 13.71 -20.60
C SER A 252 0.42 13.67 -19.12
N ARG A 253 0.37 14.81 -18.44
CA ARG A 253 0.82 14.95 -17.04
C ARG A 253 -0.06 14.19 -16.05
N THR A 254 0.57 13.59 -15.05
CA THR A 254 -0.12 12.91 -13.94
C THR A 254 -0.30 13.82 -12.74
N VAL A 255 -1.14 13.40 -11.79
CA VAL A 255 -1.45 14.17 -10.57
C VAL A 255 -0.21 14.48 -9.74
N MET A 256 0.73 13.52 -9.59
CA MET A 256 1.95 13.73 -8.79
C MET A 256 2.88 14.76 -9.42
N VAL A 257 3.01 14.76 -10.74
CA VAL A 257 3.76 15.76 -11.47
C VAL A 257 3.05 17.11 -11.46
N GLY A 258 1.72 17.10 -11.56
CA GLY A 258 0.90 18.31 -11.48
C GLY A 258 1.02 19.03 -10.15
N ILE A 259 1.00 18.31 -9.04
CA ILE A 259 1.19 18.86 -7.69
C ILE A 259 2.55 19.55 -7.54
N LEU A 260 3.62 18.94 -8.11
CA LEU A 260 4.95 19.56 -8.08
C LEU A 260 4.98 20.90 -8.85
N ASN A 261 4.25 21.00 -9.94
CA ASN A 261 4.23 22.22 -10.76
C ASN A 261 3.58 23.43 -10.07
N LEU A 262 2.83 23.21 -8.99
CA LEU A 262 2.35 24.29 -8.10
C LEU A 262 3.50 24.92 -7.31
N THR A 263 4.71 24.34 -7.39
CA THR A 263 5.94 24.93 -6.89
C THR A 263 6.50 25.84 -8.00
N GLY A 264 6.22 27.13 -7.94
CA GLY A 264 6.78 28.09 -8.87
C GLY A 264 8.28 28.30 -8.68
N GLN A 265 8.93 28.94 -9.66
CA GLN A 265 10.39 29.17 -9.63
C GLN A 265 10.84 30.04 -8.42
N TYR A 266 9.99 30.95 -7.96
CA TYR A 266 10.31 31.91 -6.89
C TYR A 266 9.36 31.83 -5.69
N THR A 267 8.20 31.22 -5.85
CA THR A 267 7.17 31.12 -4.80
C THR A 267 6.51 29.75 -4.83
N VAL A 268 6.27 29.20 -3.65
CA VAL A 268 5.53 27.94 -3.48
C VAL A 268 4.10 28.28 -3.09
N ASP A 269 3.15 27.79 -3.86
CA ASP A 269 1.74 27.87 -3.49
C ASP A 269 1.40 26.73 -2.49
N TRP A 270 1.72 26.94 -1.23
CA TRP A 270 1.51 25.96 -0.17
C TRP A 270 0.04 25.56 0.01
N GLY A 271 -0.87 26.54 -0.08
CA GLY A 271 -2.32 26.30 0.04
C GLY A 271 -2.83 25.43 -1.11
N GLY A 272 -2.49 25.80 -2.35
CA GLY A 272 -2.83 25.02 -3.54
C GLY A 272 -2.20 23.64 -3.53
N GLN A 273 -0.91 23.54 -3.17
CA GLN A 273 -0.19 22.27 -3.11
C GLN A 273 -0.80 21.31 -2.05
N ALA A 274 -1.18 21.85 -0.88
CA ALA A 274 -1.85 21.07 0.15
C ALA A 274 -3.26 20.63 -0.31
N ALA A 275 -4.05 21.53 -0.93
CA ALA A 275 -5.36 21.20 -1.49
C ALA A 275 -5.28 20.14 -2.58
N ALA A 276 -4.33 20.28 -3.52
CA ALA A 276 -4.09 19.30 -4.57
C ALA A 276 -3.63 17.94 -4.03
N SER A 277 -2.79 17.94 -2.98
CA SER A 277 -2.35 16.70 -2.31
C SER A 277 -3.50 15.98 -1.62
N LEU A 278 -4.41 16.70 -0.96
CA LEU A 278 -5.60 16.12 -0.35
C LEU A 278 -6.51 15.49 -1.40
N ILE A 279 -6.81 16.21 -2.48
CA ILE A 279 -7.59 15.67 -3.60
C ILE A 279 -6.89 14.46 -4.22
N GLY A 280 -5.58 14.56 -4.51
CA GLY A 280 -4.78 13.51 -5.10
C GLY A 280 -4.66 12.25 -4.25
N SER A 281 -4.83 12.35 -2.92
CA SER A 281 -4.82 11.20 -2.00
C SER A 281 -6.13 10.40 -1.99
N LEU A 282 -7.26 11.00 -2.41
CA LEU A 282 -8.58 10.38 -2.32
C LEU A 282 -8.70 9.04 -3.06
N PRO A 283 -8.19 8.87 -4.31
CA PRO A 283 -8.30 7.59 -5.01
C PRO A 283 -7.55 6.46 -4.30
N THR A 284 -6.37 6.75 -3.76
CA THR A 284 -5.59 5.76 -2.99
C THR A 284 -6.32 5.37 -1.71
N LEU A 285 -6.87 6.35 -1.00
CA LEU A 285 -7.67 6.11 0.21
C LEU A 285 -8.92 5.27 -0.11
N PHE A 286 -9.61 5.59 -1.21
CA PHE A 286 -10.78 4.85 -1.67
C PHE A 286 -10.44 3.37 -1.95
N ILE A 287 -9.39 3.12 -2.71
CA ILE A 287 -8.92 1.75 -3.02
C ILE A 287 -8.57 1.00 -1.73
N PHE A 288 -7.86 1.64 -0.80
CA PHE A 288 -7.51 1.02 0.48
C PHE A 288 -8.76 0.63 1.28
N VAL A 289 -9.71 1.56 1.46
CA VAL A 289 -10.96 1.32 2.20
C VAL A 289 -11.80 0.21 1.54
N PHE A 290 -11.84 0.17 0.20
CA PHE A 290 -12.60 -0.83 -0.54
C PHE A 290 -12.01 -2.23 -0.38
N PHE A 291 -10.68 -2.37 -0.44
CA PHE A 291 -9.99 -3.65 -0.41
C PHE A 291 -9.49 -4.08 0.99
N GLN A 292 -9.57 -3.24 2.04
CA GLN A 292 -9.04 -3.53 3.39
C GLN A 292 -9.47 -4.87 3.97
N ARG A 293 -10.72 -5.31 3.70
CA ARG A 293 -11.24 -6.61 4.16
C ARG A 293 -10.44 -7.82 3.63
N TYR A 294 -9.84 -7.70 2.46
CA TYR A 294 -9.03 -8.76 1.86
C TYR A 294 -7.63 -8.81 2.48
N PHE A 295 -7.07 -7.66 2.88
CA PHE A 295 -5.82 -7.58 3.63
C PHE A 295 -5.93 -8.29 4.98
N ILE A 296 -6.97 -8.01 5.73
CA ILE A 296 -7.18 -8.62 7.06
C ILE A 296 -7.28 -10.15 6.93
N ARG A 297 -8.00 -10.66 5.94
CA ARG A 297 -8.11 -12.10 5.68
C ARG A 297 -6.81 -12.74 5.20
N GLY A 298 -6.05 -12.05 4.35
CA GLY A 298 -4.76 -12.54 3.86
C GLY A 298 -3.69 -12.68 4.96
N LEU A 299 -3.64 -11.72 5.87
CA LEU A 299 -2.71 -11.75 7.02
C LEU A 299 -3.06 -12.88 8.01
N THR A 300 -4.33 -13.15 8.25
CA THR A 300 -4.77 -14.23 9.16
C THR A 300 -4.50 -15.62 8.61
N LEU A 301 -4.60 -15.83 7.29
CA LEU A 301 -4.25 -17.11 6.64
C LEU A 301 -2.74 -17.41 6.70
N GLY A 302 -1.89 -16.39 6.74
CA GLY A 302 -0.43 -16.54 6.91
C GLY A 302 0.00 -16.80 8.37
N ALA A 303 -0.79 -16.35 9.34
CA ALA A 303 -0.49 -16.46 10.78
C ALA A 303 -0.89 -17.83 11.40
N VAL A 304 -1.71 -18.63 10.74
CA VAL A 304 -2.21 -19.94 11.25
C VAL A 304 -1.31 -21.11 10.88
N LYS A 305 -0.09 -20.87 10.37
CA LYS A 305 0.96 -21.91 10.22
C LYS A 305 1.86 -21.92 11.47
N GLY A 306 1.28 -22.19 12.62
CA GLY A 306 1.97 -22.46 13.87
C GLY A 306 1.26 -23.58 14.58
#